data_cd8ef82b3f49fe48b04679d7f72079d5
#
_entry.id   cd8ef82b3f49fe48b04679d7f72079d5
#
_cell.length_a   1.000
_cell.length_b   1.000
_cell.length_c   1.000
_cell.angle_alpha   90.00
_cell.angle_beta   90.00
_cell.angle_gamma   90.00
#
_symmetry.space_group_name_H-M   'P 1'
#
loop_
_entity.id
_entity.type
_entity.pdbx_description
1 polymer ?
#
loop_
_entity_poly.entity_id
_entity_poly.type
_entity_poly.pdbx_seq_one_letter_code
_entity_poly.pdbx_strand_id
1 'polypeptide(L)'
;MPAPLKRSSKKSRAGSLTRKNTKRLRTSIIGAGRLGTTLARALDRAGHRIDVVVTARMATARRAAKVIDSRSLAATSKQLHDKDSEAYRLLSASELIIIATPDAAIESVANELAAVFGKDSAASTGKARTVLHTSGAISSQVLNPLRLLGFATGSFHPLVSVADQKADPKIFRDIHFCVEGDVRAIRVARMLVSQVGGRSFTIKPKSKPLYHAAAVMTAGHVVALFDLAVLMLRECGLSPREAQRVLLPLLRSTTENLEKNGPARALTGPYARGDFETARKHLIALRESKVDGVNEVYKILARHSLDLGKTLKRDPKIEQLARLLSTRS
;
A
#
# COMPACT_ATOMS: atom_id res chain seq x y z
N MET A 1 -16.38 44.43 -47.59
CA MET A 1 -16.21 42.97 -47.63
C MET A 1 -14.77 42.62 -47.31
N PRO A 2 -14.43 42.07 -46.14
CA PRO A 2 -13.09 41.58 -45.88
C PRO A 2 -13.02 40.06 -46.19
N ALA A 3 -11.88 39.65 -46.71
CA ALA A 3 -11.55 38.29 -47.16
C ALA A 3 -11.42 37.26 -46.02
N PRO A 4 -11.63 35.94 -46.26
CA PRO A 4 -11.65 34.95 -45.22
C PRO A 4 -10.22 34.48 -44.84
N LEU A 5 -9.98 34.39 -43.52
CA LEU A 5 -8.78 33.87 -42.89
C LEU A 5 -8.64 32.33 -43.14
N LYS A 6 -7.53 31.95 -43.73
CA LYS A 6 -7.13 30.53 -43.92
C LYS A 6 -6.86 29.86 -42.58
N ARG A 7 -7.64 28.82 -42.24
CA ARG A 7 -7.37 27.90 -41.11
C ARG A 7 -6.19 27.00 -41.45
N SER A 8 -5.09 27.19 -40.77
CA SER A 8 -3.93 26.28 -40.80
C SER A 8 -4.24 25.06 -39.92
N SER A 9 -4.40 23.91 -40.55
CA SER A 9 -4.54 22.60 -39.89
C SER A 9 -3.16 22.16 -39.38
N LYS A 10 -2.85 22.35 -38.10
CA LYS A 10 -1.73 21.65 -37.44
C LYS A 10 -2.11 20.20 -37.24
N LYS A 11 -1.63 19.31 -38.12
CA LYS A 11 -1.58 17.87 -37.88
C LYS A 11 -0.73 17.62 -36.63
N SER A 12 -1.35 17.17 -35.54
CA SER A 12 -0.66 16.64 -34.39
C SER A 12 0.09 15.37 -34.80
N ARG A 13 1.41 15.45 -34.80
CA ARG A 13 2.28 14.26 -34.90
C ARG A 13 2.00 13.43 -33.63
N ALA A 14 1.27 12.33 -33.80
CA ALA A 14 1.26 11.24 -32.83
C ALA A 14 2.71 10.74 -32.67
N GLY A 15 3.32 11.13 -31.56
CA GLY A 15 4.66 10.68 -31.19
C GLY A 15 4.63 9.15 -31.06
N SER A 16 5.38 8.49 -31.91
CA SER A 16 5.75 7.09 -31.80
C SER A 16 6.28 6.86 -30.39
N LEU A 17 5.51 6.14 -29.56
CA LEU A 17 5.98 5.60 -28.29
C LEU A 17 7.12 4.62 -28.59
N THR A 18 8.34 5.13 -28.57
CA THR A 18 9.55 4.30 -28.59
C THR A 18 9.39 3.23 -27.51
N ARG A 19 9.35 1.97 -27.92
CA ARG A 19 9.48 0.79 -27.05
C ARG A 19 10.77 0.99 -26.26
N LYS A 20 10.68 1.57 -25.05
CA LYS A 20 11.79 1.60 -24.10
C LYS A 20 12.15 0.14 -23.85
N ASN A 21 13.39 -0.21 -24.17
CA ASN A 21 13.98 -1.53 -23.93
C ASN A 21 13.89 -1.83 -22.42
N THR A 22 12.77 -2.42 -21.99
CA THR A 22 12.47 -2.62 -20.57
C THR A 22 13.23 -3.85 -20.11
N LYS A 23 14.24 -3.63 -19.28
CA LYS A 23 15.04 -4.71 -18.69
C LYS A 23 14.11 -5.70 -17.97
N ARG A 24 14.18 -6.96 -18.38
CA ARG A 24 13.48 -8.09 -17.72
C ARG A 24 14.45 -8.75 -16.77
N LEU A 25 13.97 -9.06 -15.56
CA LEU A 25 14.79 -9.64 -14.50
C LEU A 25 14.35 -11.05 -14.16
N ARG A 26 15.32 -11.92 -13.88
CA ARG A 26 15.07 -13.18 -13.17
C ARG A 26 14.78 -12.85 -11.72
N THR A 27 13.64 -13.30 -11.23
CA THR A 27 13.08 -12.86 -9.95
C THR A 27 12.72 -14.04 -9.08
N SER A 28 13.11 -14.01 -7.80
CA SER A 28 12.65 -14.90 -6.76
C SER A 28 11.71 -14.17 -5.79
N ILE A 29 10.65 -14.85 -5.35
CA ILE A 29 9.68 -14.31 -4.40
C ILE A 29 9.76 -15.09 -3.09
N ILE A 30 10.08 -14.42 -2.01
CA ILE A 30 10.08 -14.98 -0.65
C ILE A 30 8.85 -14.44 0.09
N GLY A 31 7.88 -15.31 0.35
CA GLY A 31 6.58 -14.92 0.88
C GLY A 31 5.54 -14.71 -0.22
N ALA A 32 4.63 -15.67 -0.36
CA ALA A 32 3.56 -15.64 -1.35
C ALA A 32 2.18 -15.55 -0.67
N GLY A 33 2.02 -14.55 0.18
CA GLY A 33 0.74 -14.10 0.72
C GLY A 33 -0.09 -13.37 -0.35
N ARG A 34 -1.14 -12.66 0.06
CA ARG A 34 -2.00 -11.89 -0.85
C ARG A 34 -1.20 -10.90 -1.70
N LEU A 35 -0.40 -10.06 -1.05
CA LEU A 35 0.43 -9.07 -1.74
C LEU A 35 1.50 -9.71 -2.62
N GLY A 36 2.31 -10.64 -2.04
CA GLY A 36 3.43 -11.27 -2.76
C GLY A 36 2.99 -12.02 -4.01
N THR A 37 1.88 -12.77 -3.94
CA THR A 37 1.33 -13.47 -5.11
C THR A 37 0.81 -12.50 -6.17
N THR A 38 0.04 -11.47 -5.78
CA THR A 38 -0.52 -10.50 -6.75
C THR A 38 0.59 -9.67 -7.41
N LEU A 39 1.62 -9.28 -6.63
CA LEU A 39 2.78 -8.56 -7.15
C LEU A 39 3.62 -9.40 -8.11
N ALA A 40 3.87 -10.66 -7.77
CA ALA A 40 4.58 -11.59 -8.66
C ALA A 40 3.85 -11.76 -10.00
N ARG A 41 2.52 -11.89 -9.98
CA ARG A 41 1.69 -11.93 -11.20
C ARG A 41 1.76 -10.64 -12.02
N ALA A 42 1.83 -9.48 -11.35
CA ALA A 42 1.98 -8.21 -12.03
C ALA A 42 3.34 -8.10 -12.73
N LEU A 43 4.40 -8.56 -12.08
CA LEU A 43 5.76 -8.58 -12.62
C LEU A 43 5.90 -9.60 -13.77
N ASP A 44 5.29 -10.78 -13.64
CA ASP A 44 5.26 -11.78 -14.73
C ASP A 44 4.56 -11.20 -15.97
N ARG A 45 3.40 -10.56 -15.81
CA ARG A 45 2.70 -9.86 -16.91
C ARG A 45 3.52 -8.71 -17.51
N ALA A 46 4.40 -8.08 -16.73
CA ALA A 46 5.33 -7.07 -17.21
C ALA A 46 6.56 -7.68 -17.93
N GLY A 47 6.65 -9.01 -17.96
CA GLY A 47 7.67 -9.79 -18.68
C GLY A 47 8.88 -10.18 -17.84
N HIS A 48 8.82 -10.02 -16.48
CA HIS A 48 9.83 -10.60 -15.59
C HIS A 48 9.62 -12.11 -15.48
N ARG A 49 10.71 -12.82 -15.29
CA ARG A 49 10.64 -14.27 -15.07
C ARG A 49 10.62 -14.54 -13.56
N ILE A 50 9.56 -15.16 -13.08
CA ILE A 50 9.46 -15.60 -11.68
C ILE A 50 9.97 -17.03 -11.61
N ASP A 51 11.23 -17.20 -11.19
CA ASP A 51 11.90 -18.51 -11.21
C ASP A 51 11.50 -19.39 -10.02
N VAL A 52 11.48 -18.84 -8.80
CA VAL A 52 11.14 -19.59 -7.59
C VAL A 52 10.24 -18.79 -6.65
N VAL A 53 9.31 -19.49 -6.04
CA VAL A 53 8.36 -18.95 -5.04
C VAL A 53 8.57 -19.73 -3.75
N VAL A 54 9.06 -19.04 -2.72
CA VAL A 54 9.43 -19.64 -1.44
C VAL A 54 8.44 -19.24 -0.36
N THR A 55 7.94 -20.20 0.39
CA THR A 55 7.07 -19.98 1.56
C THR A 55 7.40 -21.01 2.67
N ALA A 56 6.93 -20.74 3.89
CA ALA A 56 7.11 -21.67 5.01
C ALA A 56 6.45 -23.04 4.78
N ARG A 57 5.39 -23.11 3.98
CA ARG A 57 4.62 -24.34 3.71
C ARG A 57 4.61 -24.64 2.22
N MET A 58 5.05 -25.85 1.83
CA MET A 58 5.10 -26.30 0.43
C MET A 58 3.72 -26.17 -0.27
N ALA A 59 2.63 -26.51 0.41
CA ALA A 59 1.28 -26.38 -0.16
C ALA A 59 0.93 -24.93 -0.54
N THR A 60 1.40 -23.94 0.24
CA THR A 60 1.22 -22.52 -0.06
C THR A 60 2.08 -22.11 -1.25
N ALA A 61 3.36 -22.54 -1.29
CA ALA A 61 4.25 -22.27 -2.40
C ALA A 61 3.70 -22.81 -3.73
N ARG A 62 3.23 -24.07 -3.75
CA ARG A 62 2.62 -24.71 -4.95
C ARG A 62 1.40 -23.97 -5.44
N ARG A 63 0.49 -23.57 -4.53
CA ARG A 63 -0.69 -22.79 -4.92
C ARG A 63 -0.31 -21.44 -5.52
N ALA A 64 0.64 -20.75 -4.92
CA ALA A 64 1.08 -19.44 -5.41
C ALA A 64 1.81 -19.58 -6.76
N ALA A 65 2.75 -20.50 -6.90
CA ALA A 65 3.46 -20.77 -8.14
C ALA A 65 2.50 -21.03 -9.30
N LYS A 66 1.51 -21.92 -9.10
CA LYS A 66 0.48 -22.24 -10.11
C LYS A 66 -0.32 -21.02 -10.57
N VAL A 67 -0.56 -20.05 -9.67
CA VAL A 67 -1.34 -18.83 -9.98
C VAL A 67 -0.48 -17.76 -10.64
N ILE A 68 0.82 -17.74 -10.35
CA ILE A 68 1.78 -16.77 -10.90
C ILE A 68 2.18 -17.18 -12.33
N ASP A 69 2.88 -18.28 -12.48
CA ASP A 69 3.32 -18.89 -13.74
C ASP A 69 3.54 -20.39 -13.49
N SER A 70 3.05 -21.24 -14.39
CA SER A 70 3.24 -22.71 -14.30
C SER A 70 4.71 -23.16 -14.32
N ARG A 71 5.62 -22.30 -14.79
CA ARG A 71 7.07 -22.55 -14.81
C ARG A 71 7.79 -22.17 -13.52
N SER A 72 7.12 -21.47 -12.60
CA SER A 72 7.70 -21.07 -11.31
C SER A 72 7.88 -22.30 -10.41
N LEU A 73 9.08 -22.51 -9.90
CA LEU A 73 9.36 -23.55 -8.93
C LEU A 73 8.77 -23.18 -7.55
N ALA A 74 8.02 -24.08 -6.96
CA ALA A 74 7.56 -23.94 -5.57
C ALA A 74 8.62 -24.54 -4.63
N ALA A 75 9.03 -23.78 -3.61
CA ALA A 75 10.02 -24.22 -2.65
C ALA A 75 9.70 -23.77 -1.21
N THR A 76 10.39 -24.37 -0.25
CA THR A 76 10.44 -23.92 1.15
C THR A 76 11.86 -23.46 1.48
N SER A 77 12.04 -22.73 2.59
CA SER A 77 13.37 -22.29 3.03
C SER A 77 14.37 -23.44 3.19
N LYS A 78 13.94 -24.63 3.65
CA LYS A 78 14.79 -25.80 3.79
C LYS A 78 15.53 -26.14 2.49
N GLN A 79 14.87 -26.02 1.33
CA GLN A 79 15.48 -26.34 0.03
C GLN A 79 16.47 -25.27 -0.43
N LEU A 80 16.44 -24.07 0.15
CA LEU A 80 17.42 -23.01 -0.17
C LEU A 80 18.79 -23.28 0.47
N HIS A 81 18.86 -24.08 1.52
CA HIS A 81 20.12 -24.46 2.18
C HIS A 81 20.83 -25.64 1.49
N ASP A 82 20.15 -26.35 0.62
CA ASP A 82 20.72 -27.44 -0.18
C ASP A 82 21.27 -26.88 -1.50
N LYS A 83 22.57 -26.78 -1.62
CA LYS A 83 23.28 -26.22 -2.79
C LYS A 83 23.03 -27.03 -4.07
N ASP A 84 22.69 -28.30 -3.96
CA ASP A 84 22.39 -29.19 -5.08
C ASP A 84 20.92 -29.07 -5.53
N SER A 85 20.07 -28.42 -4.72
CA SER A 85 18.67 -28.22 -5.06
C SER A 85 18.46 -27.29 -6.24
N GLU A 86 17.42 -27.54 -7.02
CA GLU A 86 16.99 -26.62 -8.07
C GLU A 86 16.58 -25.27 -7.51
N ALA A 87 15.97 -25.23 -6.33
CA ALA A 87 15.55 -24.00 -5.65
C ALA A 87 16.75 -23.09 -5.34
N TYR A 88 17.84 -23.64 -4.79
CA TYR A 88 19.07 -22.88 -4.56
C TYR A 88 19.66 -22.35 -5.86
N ARG A 89 19.77 -23.19 -6.91
CA ARG A 89 20.31 -22.78 -8.22
C ARG A 89 19.51 -21.62 -8.84
N LEU A 90 18.18 -21.70 -8.78
CA LEU A 90 17.31 -20.63 -9.31
C LEU A 90 17.41 -19.35 -8.48
N LEU A 91 17.40 -19.44 -7.14
CA LEU A 91 17.60 -18.30 -6.25
C LEU A 91 18.97 -17.65 -6.49
N SER A 92 20.01 -18.47 -6.62
CA SER A 92 21.39 -18.00 -6.88
C SER A 92 21.54 -17.33 -8.24
N ALA A 93 20.72 -17.68 -9.21
CA ALA A 93 20.69 -17.05 -10.53
C ALA A 93 19.79 -15.79 -10.60
N SER A 94 19.03 -15.48 -9.56
CA SER A 94 18.11 -14.33 -9.55
C SER A 94 18.85 -13.00 -9.51
N GLU A 95 18.43 -12.07 -10.35
CA GLU A 95 18.87 -10.67 -10.35
C GLU A 95 18.09 -9.82 -9.35
N LEU A 96 16.87 -10.26 -9.04
CA LEU A 96 15.95 -9.62 -8.11
C LEU A 96 15.39 -10.65 -7.13
N ILE A 97 15.43 -10.35 -5.84
CA ILE A 97 14.76 -11.09 -4.79
C ILE A 97 13.76 -10.15 -4.12
N ILE A 98 12.50 -10.56 -4.03
CA ILE A 98 11.46 -9.80 -3.36
C ILE A 98 11.02 -10.55 -2.10
N ILE A 99 11.16 -9.90 -0.95
CA ILE A 99 10.69 -10.38 0.35
C ILE A 99 9.31 -9.76 0.63
N ALA A 100 8.27 -10.58 0.56
CA ALA A 100 6.88 -10.20 0.79
C ALA A 100 6.25 -11.02 1.92
N THR A 101 7.04 -11.32 2.95
CA THR A 101 6.62 -11.95 4.20
C THR A 101 5.97 -10.92 5.14
N PRO A 102 5.27 -11.34 6.20
CA PRO A 102 4.88 -10.45 7.29
C PRO A 102 6.10 -9.70 7.86
N ASP A 103 5.89 -8.48 8.33
CA ASP A 103 6.95 -7.59 8.81
C ASP A 103 7.86 -8.24 9.85
N ALA A 104 7.28 -8.95 10.83
CA ALA A 104 8.04 -9.66 11.88
C ALA A 104 8.99 -10.76 11.34
N ALA A 105 8.81 -11.22 10.11
CA ALA A 105 9.64 -12.27 9.53
C ALA A 105 10.73 -11.72 8.58
N ILE A 106 10.72 -10.43 8.23
CA ILE A 106 11.64 -9.88 7.21
C ILE A 106 13.10 -9.99 7.67
N GLU A 107 13.38 -9.68 8.93
CA GLU A 107 14.74 -9.73 9.47
C GLU A 107 15.28 -11.16 9.49
N SER A 108 14.49 -12.12 9.97
CA SER A 108 14.89 -13.53 9.98
C SER A 108 15.12 -14.06 8.56
N VAL A 109 14.29 -13.69 7.60
CA VAL A 109 14.47 -14.05 6.19
C VAL A 109 15.73 -13.42 5.60
N ALA A 110 16.03 -12.16 5.94
CA ALA A 110 17.25 -11.49 5.48
C ALA A 110 18.52 -12.19 6.00
N ASN A 111 18.51 -12.58 7.29
CA ASN A 111 19.60 -13.33 7.90
C ASN A 111 19.74 -14.74 7.30
N GLU A 112 18.62 -15.42 7.07
CA GLU A 112 18.60 -16.74 6.43
C GLU A 112 19.16 -16.67 5.01
N LEU A 113 18.72 -15.73 4.18
CA LEU A 113 19.26 -15.53 2.84
C LEU A 113 20.76 -15.17 2.87
N ALA A 114 21.19 -14.36 3.85
CA ALA A 114 22.60 -14.05 4.01
C ALA A 114 23.42 -15.31 4.34
N ALA A 115 22.91 -16.22 5.17
CA ALA A 115 23.53 -17.50 5.47
C ALA A 115 23.56 -18.43 4.25
N VAL A 116 22.45 -18.50 3.48
CA VAL A 116 22.34 -19.28 2.23
C VAL A 116 23.38 -18.84 1.19
N PHE A 117 23.57 -17.54 1.00
CA PHE A 117 24.53 -17.02 0.04
C PHE A 117 25.97 -17.11 0.57
N GLY A 118 26.21 -16.98 1.87
CA GLY A 118 27.53 -17.03 2.49
C GLY A 118 28.53 -16.04 1.90
N LYS A 119 29.82 -16.35 2.06
CA LYS A 119 30.91 -15.52 1.53
C LYS A 119 31.08 -15.64 -0.01
N ASP A 120 30.44 -16.63 -0.63
CA ASP A 120 30.48 -16.87 -2.10
C ASP A 120 29.53 -15.96 -2.88
N SER A 121 29.16 -14.85 -2.32
CA SER A 121 28.04 -13.97 -2.68
C SER A 121 28.23 -13.12 -3.95
N ALA A 122 27.35 -12.15 -4.13
CA ALA A 122 27.25 -11.26 -5.27
C ALA A 122 28.58 -10.62 -5.73
N ALA A 123 29.55 -10.46 -4.83
CA ALA A 123 30.86 -9.93 -5.14
C ALA A 123 31.70 -10.87 -6.03
N SER A 124 31.51 -12.20 -5.89
CA SER A 124 32.27 -13.19 -6.65
C SER A 124 31.71 -13.46 -8.05
N THR A 125 30.41 -13.17 -8.30
CA THR A 125 29.77 -13.46 -9.59
C THR A 125 29.77 -12.27 -10.56
N GLY A 126 30.25 -11.09 -10.16
CA GLY A 126 30.23 -9.86 -10.97
C GLY A 126 28.83 -9.35 -11.32
N LYS A 127 27.77 -10.10 -10.96
CA LYS A 127 26.39 -9.74 -11.25
C LYS A 127 25.77 -8.90 -10.14
N ALA A 128 25.28 -7.82 -10.56
CA ALA A 128 24.64 -6.87 -9.70
C ALA A 128 23.24 -7.36 -9.28
N ARG A 129 23.06 -7.81 -8.04
CA ARG A 129 21.80 -8.33 -7.47
C ARG A 129 21.09 -7.27 -6.63
N THR A 130 19.77 -7.37 -6.58
CA THR A 130 18.93 -6.46 -5.79
C THR A 130 17.98 -7.27 -4.91
N VAL A 131 17.87 -6.88 -3.64
CA VAL A 131 16.87 -7.42 -2.71
C VAL A 131 15.96 -6.30 -2.27
N LEU A 132 14.66 -6.50 -2.43
CA LEU A 132 13.62 -5.55 -2.03
C LEU A 132 12.65 -6.23 -1.06
N HIS A 133 12.21 -5.52 -0.02
CA HIS A 133 11.07 -5.96 0.77
C HIS A 133 9.86 -5.05 0.55
N THR A 134 8.66 -5.56 0.87
CA THR A 134 7.39 -4.85 0.62
C THR A 134 6.79 -4.20 1.86
N SER A 135 7.46 -4.20 3.01
CA SER A 135 6.94 -3.57 4.22
C SER A 135 6.81 -2.05 4.09
N GLY A 136 5.70 -1.53 4.59
CA GLY A 136 5.48 -0.09 4.75
C GLY A 136 6.12 0.49 6.00
N ALA A 137 6.27 -0.30 7.07
CA ALA A 137 6.72 0.16 8.38
C ALA A 137 8.25 0.05 8.57
N ILE A 138 8.86 -1.01 8.01
CA ILE A 138 10.27 -1.34 8.21
C ILE A 138 11.13 -0.68 7.13
N SER A 139 12.27 -0.11 7.51
CA SER A 139 13.24 0.44 6.55
C SER A 139 14.09 -0.66 5.92
N SER A 140 14.68 -0.34 4.75
CA SER A 140 15.62 -1.24 4.07
C SER A 140 16.86 -1.61 4.87
N GLN A 141 17.13 -0.94 5.98
CA GLN A 141 18.23 -1.26 6.88
C GLN A 141 18.12 -2.68 7.47
N VAL A 142 16.92 -3.25 7.57
CA VAL A 142 16.69 -4.65 7.96
C VAL A 142 17.40 -5.65 7.04
N LEU A 143 17.68 -5.24 5.80
CA LEU A 143 18.39 -6.04 4.80
C LEU A 143 19.93 -5.85 4.87
N ASN A 144 20.46 -5.20 5.92
CA ASN A 144 21.88 -4.96 6.06
C ASN A 144 22.78 -6.23 5.96
N PRO A 145 22.37 -7.42 6.46
CA PRO A 145 23.14 -8.65 6.27
C PRO A 145 23.40 -8.96 4.78
N LEU A 146 22.43 -8.71 3.91
CA LEU A 146 22.55 -8.91 2.46
C LEU A 146 23.36 -7.78 1.81
N ARG A 147 23.24 -6.56 2.32
CA ARG A 147 24.05 -5.42 1.83
C ARG A 147 25.53 -5.65 2.05
N LEU A 148 25.92 -6.21 3.21
CA LEU A 148 27.32 -6.57 3.51
C LEU A 148 27.86 -7.64 2.54
N LEU A 149 27.00 -8.43 1.92
CA LEU A 149 27.34 -9.39 0.86
C LEU A 149 27.30 -8.77 -0.55
N GLY A 150 27.18 -7.45 -0.71
CA GLY A 150 27.23 -6.75 -1.99
C GLY A 150 25.89 -6.65 -2.74
N PHE A 151 24.75 -7.03 -2.12
CA PHE A 151 23.44 -6.80 -2.71
C PHE A 151 23.05 -5.33 -2.60
N ALA A 152 22.39 -4.80 -3.62
CA ALA A 152 21.65 -3.55 -3.48
C ALA A 152 20.35 -3.80 -2.74
N THR A 153 20.12 -3.09 -1.65
CA THR A 153 19.00 -3.35 -0.74
C THR A 153 18.02 -2.18 -0.70
N GLY A 154 16.73 -2.48 -0.70
CA GLY A 154 15.69 -1.45 -0.68
C GLY A 154 14.33 -1.98 -0.23
N SER A 155 13.42 -1.03 -0.13
CA SER A 155 12.00 -1.27 0.14
C SER A 155 11.16 -0.67 -0.97
N PHE A 156 10.08 -1.35 -1.38
CA PHE A 156 9.08 -0.78 -2.27
C PHE A 156 7.68 -1.25 -1.83
N HIS A 157 7.00 -0.38 -1.13
CA HIS A 157 5.70 -0.66 -0.53
C HIS A 157 4.58 -0.08 -1.38
N PRO A 158 3.69 -0.90 -1.96
CA PRO A 158 2.52 -0.41 -2.69
C PRO A 158 1.45 0.10 -1.72
N LEU A 159 0.97 1.32 -1.94
CA LEU A 159 -0.16 1.90 -1.21
C LEU A 159 -1.47 1.37 -1.78
N VAL A 160 -1.77 0.12 -1.48
CA VAL A 160 -2.99 -0.56 -1.94
C VAL A 160 -3.44 -1.64 -0.95
N SER A 161 -4.74 -1.81 -0.80
CA SER A 161 -5.32 -2.89 0.00
C SER A 161 -5.56 -4.12 -0.89
N VAL A 162 -4.81 -5.20 -0.65
CA VAL A 162 -4.97 -6.48 -1.38
C VAL A 162 -5.73 -7.45 -0.48
N ALA A 163 -7.04 -7.57 -0.72
CA ALA A 163 -7.91 -8.42 0.09
C ALA A 163 -7.84 -9.91 -0.29
N ASP A 164 -7.48 -10.24 -1.55
CA ASP A 164 -7.47 -11.61 -2.07
C ASP A 164 -6.17 -11.89 -2.85
N GLN A 165 -5.65 -13.13 -2.78
CA GLN A 165 -4.53 -13.62 -3.59
C GLN A 165 -4.85 -13.69 -5.08
N LYS A 166 -6.14 -13.79 -5.44
CA LYS A 166 -6.63 -13.80 -6.83
C LYS A 166 -6.92 -12.40 -7.37
N ALA A 167 -6.68 -11.34 -6.58
CA ALA A 167 -6.89 -9.96 -7.03
C ALA A 167 -6.25 -9.73 -8.41
N ASP A 168 -6.92 -8.95 -9.27
CA ASP A 168 -6.35 -8.63 -10.59
C ASP A 168 -5.03 -7.87 -10.40
N PRO A 169 -3.92 -8.31 -10.99
CA PRO A 169 -2.66 -7.58 -10.97
C PRO A 169 -2.73 -6.12 -11.47
N LYS A 170 -3.77 -5.76 -12.19
CA LYS A 170 -4.05 -4.36 -12.57
C LYS A 170 -4.28 -3.44 -11.36
N ILE A 171 -4.50 -4.00 -10.15
CA ILE A 171 -4.64 -3.23 -8.89
C ILE A 171 -3.43 -2.33 -8.62
N PHE A 172 -2.27 -2.62 -9.22
CA PHE A 172 -1.06 -1.80 -9.10
C PHE A 172 -0.99 -0.64 -10.09
N ARG A 173 -1.93 -0.52 -11.04
CA ARG A 173 -1.98 0.60 -11.95
C ARG A 173 -2.44 1.87 -11.24
N ASP A 174 -1.79 2.98 -11.59
CA ASP A 174 -2.07 4.33 -11.08
C ASP A 174 -1.95 4.53 -9.56
N ILE A 175 -1.55 3.48 -8.79
CA ILE A 175 -1.26 3.62 -7.36
C ILE A 175 0.16 4.12 -7.11
N HIS A 176 0.39 4.59 -5.91
CA HIS A 176 1.71 5.03 -5.47
C HIS A 176 2.45 3.92 -4.72
N PHE A 177 3.75 3.87 -4.95
CA PHE A 177 4.68 3.02 -4.22
C PHE A 177 5.68 3.89 -3.46
N CYS A 178 5.82 3.65 -2.17
CA CYS A 178 6.89 4.23 -1.38
C CYS A 178 8.18 3.43 -1.59
N VAL A 179 9.25 4.11 -2.03
CA VAL A 179 10.52 3.49 -2.37
C VAL A 179 11.64 4.13 -1.55
N GLU A 180 12.50 3.32 -0.90
CA GLU A 180 13.72 3.78 -0.25
C GLU A 180 14.79 2.69 -0.23
N GLY A 181 16.04 3.04 0.05
CA GLY A 181 17.19 2.11 0.09
C GLY A 181 18.42 2.64 -0.63
N ASP A 182 19.29 1.74 -1.07
CA ASP A 182 20.46 2.07 -1.86
C ASP A 182 20.08 2.67 -3.22
N VAL A 183 20.89 3.56 -3.76
CA VAL A 183 20.64 4.26 -5.04
C VAL A 183 20.28 3.29 -6.17
N ARG A 184 20.97 2.14 -6.23
CA ARG A 184 20.71 1.10 -7.21
C ARG A 184 19.40 0.37 -6.96
N ALA A 185 19.09 0.02 -5.70
CA ALA A 185 17.82 -0.62 -5.34
C ALA A 185 16.63 0.30 -5.65
N ILE A 186 16.73 1.59 -5.34
CA ILE A 186 15.74 2.60 -5.71
C ILE A 186 15.52 2.65 -7.24
N ARG A 187 16.61 2.61 -8.04
CA ARG A 187 16.49 2.61 -9.50
C ARG A 187 15.73 1.38 -10.01
N VAL A 188 16.06 0.19 -9.48
CA VAL A 188 15.38 -1.06 -9.84
C VAL A 188 13.90 -0.99 -9.38
N ALA A 189 13.63 -0.58 -8.14
CA ALA A 189 12.27 -0.47 -7.63
C ALA A 189 11.41 0.50 -8.47
N ARG A 190 11.93 1.67 -8.84
CA ARG A 190 11.25 2.64 -9.73
C ARG A 190 10.94 2.06 -11.11
N MET A 191 11.87 1.29 -11.65
CA MET A 191 11.65 0.59 -12.92
C MET A 191 10.50 -0.41 -12.80
N LEU A 192 10.50 -1.26 -11.76
CA LEU A 192 9.43 -2.24 -11.50
C LEU A 192 8.07 -1.55 -11.35
N VAL A 193 8.02 -0.48 -10.53
CA VAL A 193 6.79 0.32 -10.32
C VAL A 193 6.25 0.85 -11.64
N SER A 194 7.10 1.44 -12.47
CA SER A 194 6.69 1.94 -13.80
C SER A 194 6.17 0.82 -14.71
N GLN A 195 6.78 -0.37 -14.65
CA GLN A 195 6.40 -1.51 -15.49
C GLN A 195 5.04 -2.12 -15.09
N VAL A 196 4.67 -2.06 -13.81
CA VAL A 196 3.32 -2.47 -13.36
C VAL A 196 2.29 -1.34 -13.49
N GLY A 197 2.68 -0.18 -14.02
CA GLY A 197 1.78 0.97 -14.24
C GLY A 197 1.57 1.86 -13.02
N GLY A 198 2.38 1.73 -11.98
CA GLY A 198 2.32 2.55 -10.77
C GLY A 198 3.19 3.81 -10.85
N ARG A 199 3.14 4.61 -9.79
CA ARG A 199 3.95 5.81 -9.58
C ARG A 199 4.77 5.64 -8.31
N SER A 200 6.00 6.16 -8.27
CA SER A 200 6.85 6.04 -7.09
C SER A 200 7.16 7.38 -6.44
N PHE A 201 7.28 7.39 -5.12
CA PHE A 201 7.81 8.49 -4.33
C PHE A 201 8.78 7.95 -3.27
N THR A 202 9.56 8.83 -2.67
CA THR A 202 10.57 8.47 -1.67
C THR A 202 10.32 9.23 -0.37
N ILE A 203 10.68 8.59 0.74
CA ILE A 203 10.73 9.18 2.08
C ILE A 203 12.08 8.85 2.73
N LYS A 204 12.43 9.56 3.80
CA LYS A 204 13.59 9.19 4.62
C LYS A 204 13.31 7.86 5.33
N PRO A 205 14.29 6.92 5.42
CA PRO A 205 14.09 5.62 6.07
C PRO A 205 13.50 5.73 7.49
N LYS A 206 13.96 6.69 8.28
CA LYS A 206 13.45 6.96 9.65
C LYS A 206 11.97 7.35 9.71
N SER A 207 11.37 7.79 8.60
CA SER A 207 9.97 8.20 8.54
C SER A 207 9.02 7.05 8.18
N LYS A 208 9.53 5.84 7.92
CA LYS A 208 8.72 4.67 7.54
C LYS A 208 7.60 4.35 8.55
N PRO A 209 7.84 4.32 9.89
CA PRO A 209 6.76 4.03 10.83
C PRO A 209 5.60 5.04 10.75
N LEU A 210 5.91 6.35 10.70
CA LEU A 210 4.88 7.38 10.60
C LEU A 210 4.13 7.32 9.25
N TYR A 211 4.86 7.11 8.17
CA TYR A 211 4.27 6.92 6.85
C TYR A 211 3.31 5.72 6.84
N HIS A 212 3.71 4.59 7.43
CA HIS A 212 2.87 3.40 7.47
C HIS A 212 1.63 3.61 8.37
N ALA A 213 1.80 4.30 9.48
CA ALA A 213 0.66 4.69 10.33
C ALA A 213 -0.37 5.51 9.54
N ALA A 214 0.07 6.47 8.73
CA ALA A 214 -0.82 7.24 7.85
C ALA A 214 -1.55 6.35 6.82
N ALA A 215 -0.85 5.37 6.23
CA ALA A 215 -1.46 4.40 5.33
C ALA A 215 -2.50 3.51 6.04
N VAL A 216 -2.21 3.06 7.27
CA VAL A 216 -3.15 2.28 8.10
C VAL A 216 -4.37 3.13 8.47
N MET A 217 -4.20 4.40 8.82
CA MET A 217 -5.31 5.32 9.09
C MET A 217 -6.23 5.46 7.88
N THR A 218 -5.66 5.52 6.67
CA THR A 218 -6.44 5.71 5.44
C THR A 218 -7.10 4.42 4.95
N ALA A 219 -6.62 3.25 5.33
CA ALA A 219 -7.14 1.96 4.90
C ALA A 219 -7.82 1.20 6.06
N GLY A 220 -7.05 0.61 6.97
CA GLY A 220 -7.56 -0.25 8.03
C GLY A 220 -8.48 0.48 9.01
N HIS A 221 -8.13 1.72 9.40
CA HIS A 221 -8.97 2.49 10.33
C HIS A 221 -10.24 3.04 9.68
N VAL A 222 -10.25 3.26 8.37
CA VAL A 222 -11.51 3.57 7.65
C VAL A 222 -12.47 2.39 7.70
N VAL A 223 -11.97 1.14 7.60
CA VAL A 223 -12.81 -0.06 7.76
C VAL A 223 -13.36 -0.15 9.19
N ALA A 224 -12.53 0.08 10.20
CA ALA A 224 -12.97 0.07 11.61
C ALA A 224 -14.00 1.17 11.89
N LEU A 225 -13.78 2.38 11.37
CA LEU A 225 -14.73 3.49 11.49
C LEU A 225 -16.08 3.17 10.82
N PHE A 226 -16.04 2.54 9.66
CA PHE A 226 -17.23 2.11 8.94
C PHE A 226 -18.00 1.04 9.74
N ASP A 227 -17.29 0.10 10.38
CA ASP A 227 -17.89 -0.92 11.23
C ASP A 227 -18.58 -0.32 12.46
N LEU A 228 -17.94 0.64 13.16
CA LEU A 228 -18.59 1.39 14.24
C LEU A 228 -19.89 2.06 13.77
N ALA A 229 -19.90 2.66 12.58
CA ALA A 229 -21.11 3.28 12.03
C ALA A 229 -22.20 2.22 11.72
N VAL A 230 -21.82 1.03 11.23
CA VAL A 230 -22.75 -0.10 11.06
C VAL A 230 -23.34 -0.54 12.39
N LEU A 231 -22.53 -0.65 13.45
CA LEU A 231 -23.00 -1.01 14.79
C LEU A 231 -24.00 0.02 15.35
N MET A 232 -23.74 1.33 15.15
CA MET A 232 -24.69 2.39 15.53
C MET A 232 -26.03 2.26 14.81
N LEU A 233 -26.04 2.00 13.50
CA LEU A 233 -27.28 1.82 12.74
C LEU A 233 -28.03 0.54 13.14
N ARG A 234 -27.33 -0.46 13.67
CA ARG A 234 -28.00 -1.64 14.26
C ARG A 234 -28.79 -1.26 15.53
N GLU A 235 -28.28 -0.36 16.36
CA GLU A 235 -29.06 0.17 17.50
C GLU A 235 -30.28 0.97 17.02
N CYS A 236 -30.23 1.54 15.80
CA CYS A 236 -31.39 2.15 15.16
C CYS A 236 -32.37 1.13 14.51
N GLY A 237 -32.16 -0.18 14.69
CA GLY A 237 -33.07 -1.22 14.23
C GLY A 237 -32.73 -1.82 12.84
N LEU A 238 -31.64 -1.41 12.17
CA LEU A 238 -31.27 -1.98 10.89
C LEU A 238 -30.51 -3.31 11.07
N SER A 239 -30.71 -4.25 10.15
CA SER A 239 -29.83 -5.42 10.04
C SER A 239 -28.41 -5.00 9.59
N PRO A 240 -27.36 -5.82 9.88
CA PRO A 240 -26.00 -5.51 9.44
C PRO A 240 -25.87 -5.27 7.92
N ARG A 241 -26.61 -6.05 7.12
CA ARG A 241 -26.59 -5.91 5.65
C ARG A 241 -27.23 -4.61 5.17
N GLU A 242 -28.34 -4.22 5.81
CA GLU A 242 -29.01 -2.95 5.50
C GLU A 242 -28.16 -1.76 5.91
N ALA A 243 -27.58 -1.77 7.11
CA ALA A 243 -26.67 -0.72 7.58
C ALA A 243 -25.49 -0.52 6.61
N GLN A 244 -24.82 -1.60 6.19
CA GLN A 244 -23.76 -1.53 5.19
C GLN A 244 -24.27 -0.95 3.86
N ARG A 245 -25.41 -1.42 3.36
CA ARG A 245 -25.99 -0.98 2.08
C ARG A 245 -26.30 0.52 2.05
N VAL A 246 -26.80 1.08 3.15
CA VAL A 246 -27.17 2.51 3.23
C VAL A 246 -25.93 3.40 3.45
N LEU A 247 -24.89 2.91 4.14
CA LEU A 247 -23.67 3.69 4.42
C LEU A 247 -22.65 3.69 3.26
N LEU A 248 -22.58 2.63 2.47
CA LEU A 248 -21.58 2.53 1.38
C LEU A 248 -21.67 3.66 0.34
N PRO A 249 -22.87 4.09 -0.14
CA PRO A 249 -22.97 5.23 -1.05
C PRO A 249 -22.46 6.54 -0.44
N LEU A 250 -22.69 6.76 0.87
CA LEU A 250 -22.20 7.92 1.59
C LEU A 250 -20.66 7.92 1.66
N LEU A 251 -20.05 6.78 1.96
CA LEU A 251 -18.59 6.64 1.97
C LEU A 251 -17.98 6.90 0.59
N ARG A 252 -18.60 6.39 -0.49
CA ARG A 252 -18.16 6.64 -1.87
C ARG A 252 -18.19 8.12 -2.23
N SER A 253 -19.31 8.78 -1.95
CA SER A 253 -19.43 10.23 -2.23
C SER A 253 -18.44 11.06 -1.41
N THR A 254 -18.12 10.64 -0.19
CA THR A 254 -17.09 11.29 0.64
C THR A 254 -15.70 11.14 0.02
N THR A 255 -15.34 9.95 -0.48
CA THR A 255 -14.07 9.72 -1.19
C THR A 255 -13.97 10.54 -2.47
N GLU A 256 -15.03 10.62 -3.25
CA GLU A 256 -15.07 11.46 -4.45
C GLU A 256 -14.91 12.97 -4.13
N ASN A 257 -15.52 13.42 -3.03
CA ASN A 257 -15.37 14.81 -2.58
C ASN A 257 -13.93 15.09 -2.10
N LEU A 258 -13.30 14.15 -1.40
CA LEU A 258 -11.89 14.25 -1.00
C LEU A 258 -10.96 14.36 -2.23
N GLU A 259 -11.19 13.55 -3.25
CA GLU A 259 -10.41 13.57 -4.48
C GLU A 259 -10.52 14.91 -5.22
N LYS A 260 -11.74 15.46 -5.31
CA LYS A 260 -12.01 16.71 -6.05
C LYS A 260 -11.57 17.96 -5.29
N ASN A 261 -11.75 18.00 -3.97
CA ASN A 261 -11.72 19.24 -3.20
C ASN A 261 -10.62 19.28 -2.12
N GLY A 262 -10.02 18.13 -1.78
CA GLY A 262 -9.14 18.00 -0.62
C GLY A 262 -9.89 18.06 0.73
N PRO A 263 -9.21 17.75 1.88
CA PRO A 263 -9.88 17.49 3.15
C PRO A 263 -10.78 18.62 3.67
N ALA A 264 -10.28 19.85 3.68
CA ALA A 264 -11.01 20.97 4.28
C ALA A 264 -12.32 21.29 3.55
N ARG A 265 -12.31 21.28 2.21
CA ARG A 265 -13.50 21.56 1.38
C ARG A 265 -14.42 20.35 1.21
N ALA A 266 -13.91 19.14 1.41
CA ALA A 266 -14.72 17.93 1.40
C ALA A 266 -15.50 17.74 2.71
N LEU A 267 -15.10 18.43 3.79
CA LEU A 267 -15.79 18.36 5.07
C LEU A 267 -17.22 18.93 4.95
N THR A 268 -18.18 18.13 5.37
CA THR A 268 -19.61 18.48 5.43
C THR A 268 -20.16 18.22 6.84
N GLY A 269 -21.48 18.45 7.06
CA GLY A 269 -22.13 18.15 8.32
C GLY A 269 -22.03 19.26 9.37
N PRO A 270 -22.38 18.97 10.64
CA PRO A 270 -22.57 19.97 11.68
C PRO A 270 -21.29 20.73 12.00
N TYR A 271 -20.13 20.06 12.01
CA TYR A 271 -18.85 20.68 12.34
C TYR A 271 -18.37 21.66 11.26
N ALA A 272 -18.70 21.41 9.99
CA ALA A 272 -18.40 22.33 8.90
C ALA A 272 -19.25 23.61 8.94
N ARG A 273 -20.48 23.50 9.49
CA ARG A 273 -21.46 24.62 9.56
C ARG A 273 -21.50 25.32 10.92
N GLY A 274 -20.78 24.82 11.93
CA GLY A 274 -20.88 25.34 13.29
C GLY A 274 -22.22 25.04 13.97
N ASP A 275 -22.89 23.92 13.63
CA ASP A 275 -24.19 23.54 14.15
C ASP A 275 -24.09 22.89 15.54
N PHE A 276 -24.14 23.74 16.56
CA PHE A 276 -23.98 23.34 17.96
C PHE A 276 -25.09 22.40 18.43
N GLU A 277 -26.35 22.66 18.10
CA GLU A 277 -27.46 21.85 18.60
C GLU A 277 -27.45 20.43 18.03
N THR A 278 -27.13 20.29 16.76
CA THR A 278 -26.96 18.96 16.15
C THR A 278 -25.79 18.21 16.79
N ALA A 279 -24.66 18.86 17.02
CA ALA A 279 -23.49 18.23 17.66
C ALA A 279 -23.81 17.82 19.12
N ARG A 280 -24.55 18.64 19.87
CA ARG A 280 -24.99 18.34 21.23
C ARG A 280 -25.89 17.10 21.26
N LYS A 281 -26.89 17.03 20.37
CA LYS A 281 -27.77 15.86 20.24
C LYS A 281 -26.98 14.56 19.92
N HIS A 282 -25.99 14.66 19.03
CA HIS A 282 -25.14 13.51 18.73
C HIS A 282 -24.38 13.04 19.98
N LEU A 283 -23.76 13.95 20.73
CA LEU A 283 -23.01 13.56 21.94
C LEU A 283 -23.89 12.96 23.04
N ILE A 284 -25.15 13.39 23.18
CA ILE A 284 -26.11 12.78 24.10
C ILE A 284 -26.40 11.34 23.66
N ALA A 285 -26.81 11.13 22.41
CA ALA A 285 -27.11 9.82 21.87
C ALA A 285 -25.90 8.85 21.94
N LEU A 286 -24.68 9.35 21.69
CA LEU A 286 -23.47 8.53 21.78
C LEU A 286 -23.07 8.12 23.18
N ARG A 287 -23.47 8.87 24.22
CA ARG A 287 -23.29 8.47 25.63
C ARG A 287 -24.21 7.33 26.01
N GLU A 288 -25.41 7.28 25.40
CA GLU A 288 -26.43 6.25 25.65
C GLU A 288 -26.19 5.00 24.77
N SER A 289 -25.34 5.09 23.72
CA SER A 289 -25.02 3.98 22.84
C SER A 289 -24.26 2.88 23.57
N LYS A 290 -24.59 1.63 23.25
CA LYS A 290 -23.90 0.42 23.73
C LYS A 290 -22.68 0.04 22.90
N VAL A 291 -22.38 0.80 21.84
CA VAL A 291 -21.18 0.56 21.01
C VAL A 291 -19.95 1.08 21.75
N ASP A 292 -19.10 0.15 22.18
CA ASP A 292 -17.90 0.48 22.96
C ASP A 292 -16.96 1.43 22.23
N GLY A 293 -16.45 2.44 22.96
CA GLY A 293 -15.48 3.42 22.45
C GLY A 293 -16.01 4.40 21.40
N VAL A 294 -17.27 4.29 20.96
CA VAL A 294 -17.80 5.14 19.87
C VAL A 294 -17.82 6.62 20.22
N ASN A 295 -18.14 6.96 21.47
CA ASN A 295 -18.18 8.35 21.92
C ASN A 295 -16.79 9.01 21.89
N GLU A 296 -15.74 8.29 22.33
CA GLU A 296 -14.35 8.74 22.31
C GLU A 296 -13.86 8.95 20.89
N VAL A 297 -14.06 7.97 20.02
CA VAL A 297 -13.68 8.06 18.59
C VAL A 297 -14.38 9.25 17.95
N TYR A 298 -15.68 9.41 18.17
CA TYR A 298 -16.45 10.52 17.63
C TYR A 298 -15.92 11.88 18.10
N LYS A 299 -15.63 12.05 19.41
CA LYS A 299 -15.08 13.29 19.97
C LYS A 299 -13.70 13.65 19.38
N ILE A 300 -12.81 12.65 19.20
CA ILE A 300 -11.50 12.88 18.60
C ILE A 300 -11.63 13.38 17.17
N LEU A 301 -12.46 12.71 16.36
CA LEU A 301 -12.69 13.07 14.96
C LEU A 301 -13.42 14.42 14.84
N ALA A 302 -14.39 14.69 15.73
CA ALA A 302 -15.10 15.96 15.76
C ALA A 302 -14.18 17.15 16.05
N ARG A 303 -13.22 17.01 17.00
CA ARG A 303 -12.21 18.04 17.27
C ARG A 303 -11.35 18.32 16.03
N HIS A 304 -10.87 17.28 15.38
CA HIS A 304 -10.10 17.45 14.15
C HIS A 304 -10.91 18.05 13.01
N SER A 305 -12.21 17.71 12.91
CA SER A 305 -13.13 18.32 11.94
C SER A 305 -13.32 19.83 12.19
N LEU A 306 -13.39 20.28 13.45
CA LEU A 306 -13.42 21.68 13.78
C LEU A 306 -12.14 22.40 13.35
N ASP A 307 -10.98 21.79 13.57
CA ASP A 307 -9.70 22.39 13.16
C ASP A 307 -9.59 22.50 11.63
N LEU A 308 -10.08 21.52 10.88
CA LEU A 308 -10.24 21.63 9.41
C LEU A 308 -11.19 22.78 9.04
N GLY A 309 -12.32 22.93 9.74
CA GLY A 309 -13.29 24.02 9.50
C GLY A 309 -12.70 25.41 9.73
N LYS A 310 -11.87 25.60 10.77
CA LYS A 310 -11.17 26.85 11.08
C LYS A 310 -10.26 27.32 9.93
N THR A 311 -9.73 26.40 9.14
CA THR A 311 -8.90 26.76 7.97
C THR A 311 -9.68 27.47 6.87
N LEU A 312 -11.01 27.32 6.84
CA LEU A 312 -11.88 27.91 5.83
C LEU A 312 -12.57 29.20 6.31
N LYS A 313 -12.97 29.28 7.59
CA LYS A 313 -13.65 30.44 8.19
C LYS A 313 -13.37 30.50 9.70
N ARG A 314 -13.12 31.71 10.23
CA ARG A 314 -13.19 31.99 11.66
C ARG A 314 -14.65 32.27 12.04
N ASP A 315 -15.30 31.35 12.75
CA ASP A 315 -16.68 31.49 13.23
C ASP A 315 -16.71 31.33 14.75
N PRO A 316 -17.27 32.26 15.54
CA PRO A 316 -17.42 32.14 17.00
C PRO A 316 -18.16 30.88 17.46
N LYS A 317 -19.05 30.34 16.63
CA LYS A 317 -19.75 29.07 16.88
C LYS A 317 -18.81 27.88 16.96
N ILE A 318 -17.68 27.93 16.28
CA ILE A 318 -16.64 26.87 16.32
C ILE A 318 -15.97 26.80 17.69
N GLU A 319 -15.78 27.94 18.37
CA GLU A 319 -15.23 27.96 19.73
C GLU A 319 -16.21 27.35 20.75
N GLN A 320 -17.49 27.61 20.59
CA GLN A 320 -18.52 27.00 21.42
C GLN A 320 -18.59 25.48 21.26
N LEU A 321 -18.46 24.97 20.03
CA LEU A 321 -18.34 23.53 19.75
C LEU A 321 -17.07 22.92 20.32
N ALA A 322 -15.95 23.63 20.28
CA ALA A 322 -14.70 23.14 20.86
C ALA A 322 -14.80 22.96 22.38
N ARG A 323 -15.48 23.88 23.10
CA ARG A 323 -15.78 23.76 24.53
C ARG A 323 -16.65 22.54 24.83
N LEU A 324 -17.70 22.31 24.03
CA LEU A 324 -18.58 21.14 24.17
C LEU A 324 -17.82 19.81 24.08
N LEU A 325 -16.84 19.73 23.17
CA LEU A 325 -16.02 18.52 22.98
C LEU A 325 -14.90 18.34 24.01
N SER A 326 -14.56 19.40 24.78
CA SER A 326 -13.52 19.34 25.83
C SER A 326 -14.05 18.95 27.21
N THR A 327 -15.36 18.98 27.44
CA THR A 327 -15.96 18.52 28.69
C THR A 327 -15.70 17.04 28.90
N ARG A 328 -14.91 16.71 29.94
CA ARG A 328 -14.75 15.34 30.43
C ARG A 328 -16.12 14.80 30.85
N SER A 329 -16.46 13.64 30.38
CA SER A 329 -17.67 12.88 30.78
C SER A 329 -17.51 12.44 32.22
#